data_0b5a66a61db302cc5238e5239abdebfb
#
_entry.id   0b5a66a61db302cc5238e5239abdebfb
#
_cell.length_a   1.000
_cell.length_b   1.000
_cell.length_c   1.000
_cell.angle_alpha   90.00
_cell.angle_beta   90.00
_cell.angle_gamma   90.00
#
_symmetry.space_group_name_H-M   'P 1'
#
loop_
_entity.id
_entity.type
_entity.pdbx_description
1 polymer ?
#
loop_
_entity_poly.entity_id
_entity_poly.type
_entity_poly.pdbx_seq_one_letter_code
_entity_poly.pdbx_strand_id
1 'polypeptide(L)'
;LDGNEKMGKSFNNDIKISDDEETTTKRIMQCITDRSRARKDDLGHPDKCEVAFKYWQIFGTPEEIAQVEAECKAGKRGCADCKRQLAQKVNEHFKEIRERRKYYENHLDEVKAILAEGSEKSRAVSAKILTDVRNIIGMY
;
A
#
# COMPACT_ATOMS: atom_id res chain seq x y z
N LEU A 1 4.93 -9.26 -1.92
CA LEU A 1 3.88 -10.28 -1.94
C LEU A 1 4.42 -11.71 -1.87
N ASP A 2 5.66 -11.93 -2.31
CA ASP A 2 6.36 -13.22 -2.32
C ASP A 2 7.08 -13.58 -1.01
N GLY A 3 7.15 -12.66 -0.06
CA GLY A 3 7.74 -12.86 1.26
C GLY A 3 9.28 -12.90 1.31
N ASN A 4 9.96 -12.87 0.18
CA ASN A 4 11.41 -13.06 0.12
C ASN A 4 12.18 -11.81 -0.32
N GLU A 5 11.60 -11.04 -1.23
CA GLU A 5 12.25 -9.91 -1.86
C GLU A 5 11.68 -8.58 -1.34
N LYS A 6 12.51 -7.55 -1.37
CA LYS A 6 12.03 -6.19 -1.15
C LYS A 6 10.89 -5.88 -2.11
N MET A 7 9.77 -5.39 -1.58
CA MET A 7 8.64 -4.99 -2.41
C MET A 7 9.07 -3.88 -3.38
N GLY A 8 8.80 -4.09 -4.67
CA GLY A 8 9.17 -3.14 -5.71
C GLY A 8 8.59 -3.46 -7.08
N LYS A 9 8.45 -2.42 -7.90
CA LYS A 9 7.88 -2.53 -9.25
C LYS A 9 8.65 -3.49 -10.15
N SER A 10 9.98 -3.52 -10.04
CA SER A 10 10.86 -4.39 -10.84
C SER A 10 10.66 -5.87 -10.54
N PHE A 11 10.19 -6.21 -9.35
CA PHE A 11 9.91 -7.59 -8.94
C PHE A 11 8.45 -7.98 -9.14
N ASN A 12 7.60 -7.04 -9.56
CA ASN A 12 6.15 -7.25 -9.72
C ASN A 12 5.46 -7.87 -8.49
N ASN A 13 6.01 -7.61 -7.29
CA ASN A 13 5.53 -8.10 -6.01
C ASN A 13 4.90 -7.01 -5.13
N ASP A 14 4.57 -5.87 -5.71
CA ASP A 14 3.94 -4.72 -5.08
C ASP A 14 2.41 -4.70 -5.28
N ILE A 15 1.73 -3.94 -4.44
CA ILE A 15 0.34 -3.51 -4.66
C ILE A 15 0.40 -2.01 -4.94
N LYS A 16 0.00 -1.61 -6.14
CA LYS A 16 -0.01 -0.20 -6.53
C LYS A 16 -1.29 0.46 -6.05
N ILE A 17 -1.18 1.66 -5.50
CA ILE A 17 -2.35 2.48 -5.13
C ILE A 17 -3.23 2.77 -6.36
N SER A 18 -2.60 2.79 -7.56
CA SER A 18 -3.28 3.00 -8.83
C SER A 18 -3.99 1.77 -9.40
N ASP A 19 -3.76 0.58 -8.82
CA ASP A 19 -4.44 -0.64 -9.26
C ASP A 19 -5.95 -0.54 -8.93
N ASP A 20 -6.78 -1.09 -9.81
CA ASP A 20 -8.20 -1.23 -9.56
C ASP A 20 -8.49 -2.29 -8.48
N GLU A 21 -9.75 -2.40 -8.08
CA GLU A 21 -10.16 -3.33 -7.03
C GLU A 21 -9.93 -4.80 -7.41
N GLU A 22 -10.14 -5.15 -8.68
CA GLU A 22 -9.95 -6.49 -9.18
C GLU A 22 -8.47 -6.88 -9.17
N THR A 23 -7.61 -6.00 -9.68
CA THR A 23 -6.16 -6.20 -9.70
C THR A 23 -5.59 -6.29 -8.29
N THR A 24 -6.01 -5.40 -7.39
CA THR A 24 -5.63 -5.42 -5.97
C THR A 24 -6.04 -6.74 -5.33
N THR A 25 -7.26 -7.19 -5.55
CA THR A 25 -7.77 -8.46 -5.04
C THR A 25 -6.96 -9.64 -5.56
N LYS A 26 -6.68 -9.69 -6.86
CA LYS A 26 -5.84 -10.74 -7.46
C LYS A 26 -4.45 -10.78 -6.83
N ARG A 27 -3.81 -9.62 -6.65
CA ARG A 27 -2.48 -9.54 -6.02
C ARG A 27 -2.50 -10.01 -4.58
N ILE A 28 -3.48 -9.62 -3.79
CA ILE A 28 -3.63 -10.09 -2.40
C ILE A 28 -3.88 -11.59 -2.34
N MET A 29 -4.70 -12.13 -3.25
CA MET A 29 -4.93 -13.57 -3.32
C MET A 29 -3.67 -14.38 -3.65
N GLN A 30 -2.71 -13.79 -4.33
CA GLN A 30 -1.41 -14.41 -4.65
C GLN A 30 -0.38 -14.28 -3.53
N CYS A 31 -0.59 -13.42 -2.53
CA CYS A 31 0.38 -13.20 -1.47
C CYS A 31 0.64 -14.47 -0.64
N ILE A 32 1.87 -14.58 -0.14
CA ILE A 32 2.29 -15.70 0.68
C ILE A 32 1.65 -15.61 2.07
N THR A 33 1.30 -16.78 2.59
CA THR A 33 0.82 -17.00 3.94
C THR A 33 1.75 -17.94 4.68
N ASP A 34 1.31 -18.52 5.79
CA ASP A 34 2.05 -19.55 6.51
C ASP A 34 2.25 -20.78 5.61
N ARG A 35 3.51 -21.04 5.22
CA ARG A 35 3.90 -22.15 4.35
C ARG A 35 3.83 -23.52 5.04
N SER A 36 3.81 -23.54 6.37
CA SER A 36 3.71 -24.78 7.14
C SER A 36 2.28 -25.33 7.19
N ARG A 37 1.30 -24.55 6.77
CA ARG A 37 -0.11 -24.90 6.78
C ARG A 37 -0.55 -25.49 5.46
N ALA A 38 -0.84 -26.79 5.46
CA ALA A 38 -1.26 -27.52 4.26
C ALA A 38 -2.79 -27.57 4.09
N ARG A 39 -3.55 -27.68 5.18
CA ARG A 39 -5.00 -27.85 5.16
C ARG A 39 -5.71 -26.66 5.81
N LYS A 40 -6.98 -26.47 5.47
CA LYS A 40 -7.81 -25.38 6.01
C LYS A 40 -7.93 -25.46 7.54
N ASP A 41 -8.01 -26.66 8.08
CA ASP A 41 -8.26 -26.93 9.51
C ASP A 41 -6.97 -27.08 10.32
N ASP A 42 -5.79 -27.00 9.69
CA ASP A 42 -4.52 -26.99 10.38
C ASP A 42 -4.42 -25.71 11.22
N LEU A 43 -3.79 -25.80 12.38
CA LEU A 43 -3.48 -24.64 13.21
C LEU A 43 -2.57 -23.70 12.43
N GLY A 44 -2.91 -22.43 12.43
CA GLY A 44 -2.11 -21.42 11.76
C GLY A 44 -1.11 -20.74 12.69
N HIS A 45 -0.07 -20.18 12.10
CA HIS A 45 0.97 -19.45 12.80
C HIS A 45 1.05 -18.04 12.23
N PRO A 46 0.30 -17.07 12.79
CA PRO A 46 0.31 -15.68 12.33
C PRO A 46 1.69 -15.05 12.29
N ASP A 47 2.57 -15.43 13.23
CA ASP A 47 3.98 -15.04 13.29
C ASP A 47 4.79 -15.50 12.07
N LYS A 48 4.43 -16.64 11.47
CA LYS A 48 5.03 -17.18 10.24
C LYS A 48 4.31 -16.73 8.95
N CYS A 49 3.20 -16.01 9.09
CA CYS A 49 2.45 -15.47 7.95
C CYS A 49 3.13 -14.19 7.46
N GLU A 50 4.12 -14.34 6.58
CA GLU A 50 5.07 -13.31 6.18
C GLU A 50 4.42 -12.08 5.52
N VAL A 51 3.29 -12.24 4.83
CA VAL A 51 2.65 -11.15 4.08
C VAL A 51 1.23 -10.88 4.55
N ALA A 52 0.31 -11.83 4.45
CA ALA A 52 -1.11 -11.55 4.66
C ALA A 52 -1.41 -11.03 6.08
N PHE A 53 -0.80 -11.60 7.13
CA PHE A 53 -1.03 -11.12 8.49
C PHE A 53 -0.37 -9.78 8.76
N LYS A 54 0.78 -9.49 8.11
CA LYS A 54 1.40 -8.16 8.18
C LYS A 54 0.52 -7.07 7.56
N TYR A 55 -0.15 -7.38 6.45
CA TYR A 55 -1.13 -6.46 5.86
C TYR A 55 -2.36 -6.28 6.75
N TRP A 56 -2.83 -7.34 7.45
CA TRP A 56 -3.87 -7.18 8.46
C TRP A 56 -3.48 -6.21 9.58
N GLN A 57 -2.22 -6.25 10.02
CA GLN A 57 -1.69 -5.31 11.03
C GLN A 57 -1.67 -3.85 10.54
N ILE A 58 -1.67 -3.61 9.22
CA ILE A 58 -1.68 -2.27 8.61
C ILE A 58 -3.11 -1.79 8.37
N PHE A 59 -4.00 -2.64 7.86
CA PHE A 59 -5.31 -2.26 7.36
C PHE A 59 -6.48 -2.66 8.27
N GLY A 60 -6.27 -3.55 9.23
CA GLY A 60 -7.29 -3.99 10.18
C GLY A 60 -7.38 -3.08 11.40
N THR A 61 -8.54 -3.09 12.06
CA THR A 61 -8.66 -2.52 13.41
C THR A 61 -8.02 -3.45 14.44
N PRO A 62 -7.67 -2.97 15.65
CA PRO A 62 -7.12 -3.82 16.72
C PRO A 62 -7.99 -5.05 17.01
N GLU A 63 -9.32 -4.88 17.01
CA GLU A 63 -10.29 -5.96 17.26
C GLU A 63 -10.27 -6.99 16.13
N GLU A 64 -10.23 -6.54 14.88
CA GLU A 64 -10.17 -7.42 13.71
C GLU A 64 -8.85 -8.19 13.67
N ILE A 65 -7.74 -7.54 13.98
CA ILE A 65 -6.42 -8.19 14.05
C ILE A 65 -6.42 -9.28 15.11
N ALA A 66 -6.93 -8.99 16.31
CA ALA A 66 -7.03 -9.97 17.39
C ALA A 66 -7.94 -11.15 17.02
N GLN A 67 -9.07 -10.89 16.37
CA GLN A 67 -9.97 -11.91 15.87
C GLN A 67 -9.31 -12.81 14.83
N VAL A 68 -8.68 -12.20 13.81
CA VAL A 68 -7.97 -12.91 12.74
C VAL A 68 -6.88 -13.79 13.32
N GLU A 69 -6.12 -13.28 14.28
CA GLU A 69 -5.07 -14.01 14.95
C GLU A 69 -5.62 -15.22 15.74
N ALA A 70 -6.66 -15.01 16.54
CA ALA A 70 -7.28 -16.06 17.34
C ALA A 70 -7.88 -17.18 16.47
N GLU A 71 -8.63 -16.81 15.43
CA GLU A 71 -9.24 -17.76 14.50
C GLU A 71 -8.20 -18.53 13.67
N CYS A 72 -7.10 -17.86 13.28
CA CYS A 72 -5.99 -18.49 12.59
C CYS A 72 -5.31 -19.54 13.46
N LYS A 73 -4.94 -19.19 14.69
CA LYS A 73 -4.34 -20.10 15.68
C LYS A 73 -5.23 -21.29 16.01
N ALA A 74 -6.54 -21.09 16.01
CA ALA A 74 -7.52 -22.14 16.28
C ALA A 74 -7.85 -23.02 15.07
N GLY A 75 -7.26 -22.80 13.88
CA GLY A 75 -7.60 -23.53 12.64
C GLY A 75 -9.00 -23.22 12.08
N LYS A 76 -9.67 -22.18 12.61
CA LYS A 76 -11.04 -21.80 12.21
C LYS A 76 -11.11 -20.91 10.97
N ARG A 77 -10.00 -20.30 10.58
CA ARG A 77 -9.90 -19.38 9.45
C ARG A 77 -9.04 -19.96 8.34
N GLY A 78 -9.58 -20.16 7.16
CA GLY A 78 -8.82 -20.56 5.97
C GLY A 78 -7.98 -19.39 5.42
N CYS A 79 -6.79 -19.67 4.89
CA CYS A 79 -5.92 -18.63 4.30
C CYS A 79 -6.60 -17.91 3.12
N ALA A 80 -7.39 -18.62 2.30
CA ALA A 80 -8.11 -18.00 1.20
C ALA A 80 -9.20 -17.04 1.69
N ASP A 81 -9.94 -17.39 2.75
CA ASP A 81 -10.97 -16.53 3.34
C ASP A 81 -10.31 -15.31 3.99
N CYS A 82 -9.20 -15.52 4.70
CA CYS A 82 -8.39 -14.46 5.28
C CYS A 82 -7.95 -13.43 4.23
N LYS A 83 -7.41 -13.90 3.10
CA LYS A 83 -6.98 -13.03 1.99
C LYS A 83 -8.14 -12.30 1.32
N ARG A 84 -9.30 -12.94 1.14
CA ARG A 84 -10.48 -12.27 0.57
C ARG A 84 -10.96 -11.11 1.43
N GLN A 85 -11.06 -11.31 2.74
CA GLN A 85 -11.44 -10.25 3.67
C GLN A 85 -10.38 -9.14 3.73
N LEU A 86 -9.09 -9.50 3.71
CA LEU A 86 -8.01 -8.53 3.61
C LEU A 86 -8.13 -7.69 2.33
N ALA A 87 -8.42 -8.32 1.20
CA ALA A 87 -8.60 -7.61 -0.07
C ALA A 87 -9.75 -6.59 -0.02
N GLN A 88 -10.86 -6.94 0.64
CA GLN A 88 -11.96 -6.00 0.87
C GLN A 88 -11.50 -4.79 1.69
N LYS A 89 -10.78 -5.01 2.79
CA LYS A 89 -10.22 -3.94 3.64
C LYS A 89 -9.28 -3.02 2.89
N VAL A 90 -8.36 -3.58 2.13
CA VAL A 90 -7.41 -2.81 1.33
C VAL A 90 -8.13 -2.00 0.25
N ASN A 91 -9.12 -2.59 -0.42
CA ASN A 91 -9.90 -1.90 -1.43
C ASN A 91 -10.74 -0.76 -0.84
N GLU A 92 -11.37 -0.97 0.31
CA GLU A 92 -12.10 0.06 1.03
C GLU A 92 -11.18 1.22 1.45
N HIS A 93 -9.99 0.90 1.96
CA HIS A 93 -9.00 1.91 2.33
C HIS A 93 -8.56 2.78 1.13
N PHE A 94 -8.40 2.20 -0.04
CA PHE A 94 -7.98 2.93 -1.24
C PHE A 94 -9.12 3.53 -2.06
N LYS A 95 -10.37 3.31 -1.68
CA LYS A 95 -11.55 3.76 -2.44
C LYS A 95 -11.52 5.28 -2.68
N GLU A 96 -11.40 6.07 -1.62
CA GLU A 96 -11.40 7.55 -1.73
C GLU A 96 -10.21 8.05 -2.57
N ILE A 97 -9.05 7.42 -2.42
CA ILE A 97 -7.85 7.78 -3.18
C ILE A 97 -8.06 7.52 -4.68
N ARG A 98 -8.67 6.38 -5.03
CA ARG A 98 -9.01 6.05 -6.43
C ARG A 98 -10.05 6.99 -7.02
N GLU A 99 -11.07 7.35 -6.25
CA GLU A 99 -12.10 8.32 -6.66
C GLU A 99 -11.47 9.69 -6.93
N ARG A 100 -10.59 10.16 -6.02
CA ARG A 100 -9.86 11.41 -6.16
C ARG A 100 -8.91 11.39 -7.37
N ARG A 101 -8.22 10.27 -7.60
CA ARG A 101 -7.40 10.09 -8.79
C ARG A 101 -8.22 10.21 -10.07
N LYS A 102 -9.35 9.49 -10.14
CA LYS A 102 -10.27 9.54 -11.29
C LYS A 102 -10.82 10.95 -11.54
N TYR A 103 -11.07 11.70 -10.47
CA TYR A 103 -11.45 13.10 -10.58
C TYR A 103 -10.36 13.91 -11.29
N TYR A 104 -9.12 13.85 -10.82
CA TYR A 104 -8.03 14.60 -11.42
C TYR A 104 -7.62 14.12 -12.82
N GLU A 105 -7.80 12.87 -13.14
CA GLU A 105 -7.61 12.36 -14.51
C GLU A 105 -8.57 13.01 -15.51
N ASN A 106 -9.75 13.43 -15.06
CA ASN A 106 -10.74 14.15 -15.87
C ASN A 106 -10.63 15.69 -15.75
N HIS A 107 -9.77 16.22 -14.88
CA HIS A 107 -9.59 17.66 -14.62
C HIS A 107 -8.10 18.04 -14.72
N LEU A 108 -7.49 17.77 -15.86
CA LEU A 108 -6.04 17.99 -16.07
C LEU A 108 -5.64 19.46 -16.06
N ASP A 109 -6.53 20.36 -16.38
CA ASP A 109 -6.37 21.81 -16.28
C ASP A 109 -6.22 22.26 -14.82
N GLU A 110 -7.03 21.71 -13.91
CA GLU A 110 -6.87 21.93 -12.47
C GLU A 110 -5.51 21.40 -11.97
N VAL A 111 -5.13 20.19 -12.39
CA VAL A 111 -3.80 19.64 -12.04
C VAL A 111 -2.66 20.54 -12.52
N LYS A 112 -2.75 21.07 -13.75
CA LYS A 112 -1.77 22.04 -14.27
C LYS A 112 -1.72 23.33 -13.46
N ALA A 113 -2.87 23.84 -13.05
CA ALA A 113 -2.93 25.03 -12.21
C ALA A 113 -2.26 24.81 -10.84
N ILE A 114 -2.54 23.69 -10.18
CA ILE A 114 -1.91 23.30 -8.90
C ILE A 114 -0.39 23.17 -9.07
N LEU A 115 0.08 22.54 -10.15
CA LEU A 115 1.51 22.41 -10.42
C LEU A 115 2.17 23.76 -10.72
N ALA A 116 1.53 24.66 -11.45
CA ALA A 116 2.04 25.99 -11.74
C ALA A 116 2.19 26.81 -10.45
N GLU A 117 1.15 26.85 -9.61
CA GLU A 117 1.19 27.54 -8.31
C GLU A 117 2.27 26.97 -7.38
N GLY A 118 2.34 25.63 -7.26
CA GLY A 118 3.37 24.96 -6.47
C GLY A 118 4.78 25.23 -6.97
N SER A 119 4.97 25.27 -8.29
CA SER A 119 6.26 25.59 -8.92
C SER A 119 6.68 27.03 -8.65
N GLU A 120 5.74 27.97 -8.65
CA GLU A 120 6.03 29.37 -8.34
C GLU A 120 6.46 29.54 -6.88
N LYS A 121 5.73 28.95 -5.93
CA LYS A 121 6.11 28.92 -4.51
C LYS A 121 7.48 28.29 -4.28
N SER A 122 7.75 27.16 -4.89
CA SER A 122 9.05 26.47 -4.78
C SER A 122 10.18 27.29 -5.38
N ARG A 123 9.96 27.94 -6.53
CA ARG A 123 10.95 28.78 -7.19
C ARG A 123 11.32 30.00 -6.34
N ALA A 124 10.35 30.64 -5.67
CA ALA A 124 10.60 31.75 -4.78
C ALA A 124 11.54 31.39 -3.62
N VAL A 125 11.32 30.23 -2.99
CA VAL A 125 12.17 29.71 -1.90
C VAL A 125 13.56 29.32 -2.43
N SER A 126 13.60 28.56 -3.52
CA SER A 126 14.86 28.05 -4.09
C SER A 126 15.74 29.15 -4.65
N ALA A 127 15.19 30.21 -5.25
CA ALA A 127 15.94 31.33 -5.77
C ALA A 127 16.72 32.03 -4.67
N LYS A 128 16.09 32.25 -3.51
CA LYS A 128 16.77 32.87 -2.35
C LYS A 128 17.94 32.03 -1.88
N ILE A 129 17.70 30.71 -1.66
CA ILE A 129 18.76 29.80 -1.20
C ILE A 129 19.90 29.71 -2.21
N LEU A 130 19.59 29.63 -3.52
CA LEU A 130 20.62 29.60 -4.57
C LEU A 130 21.44 30.88 -4.62
N THR A 131 20.83 32.05 -4.40
CA THR A 131 21.54 33.30 -4.33
C THR A 131 22.52 33.32 -3.15
N ASP A 132 22.06 32.88 -1.98
CA ASP A 132 22.91 32.82 -0.79
C ASP A 132 24.09 31.84 -1.00
N VAL A 133 23.83 30.67 -1.55
CA VAL A 133 24.86 29.67 -1.87
C VAL A 133 25.88 30.22 -2.87
N ARG A 134 25.42 30.85 -3.97
CA ARG A 134 26.30 31.46 -4.97
C ARG A 134 27.21 32.53 -4.39
N ASN A 135 26.66 33.39 -3.52
CA ASN A 135 27.43 34.41 -2.83
C ASN A 135 28.52 33.80 -1.93
N ILE A 136 28.20 32.72 -1.20
CA ILE A 136 29.17 32.04 -0.30
C ILE A 136 30.31 31.40 -1.10
N ILE A 137 30.00 30.76 -2.24
CA ILE A 137 31.02 30.05 -3.05
C ILE A 137 31.68 30.93 -4.11
N GLY A 138 31.31 32.19 -4.20
CA GLY A 138 31.89 33.15 -5.16
C GLY A 138 31.47 32.95 -6.62
N MET A 139 30.32 32.34 -6.87
CA MET A 139 29.72 32.18 -8.21
C MET A 139 28.70 33.31 -8.46
N TYR A 140 29.04 34.27 -9.32
CA TYR A 140 28.20 35.41 -9.70
C TYR A 140 27.47 35.17 -11.01
#